data_e9215221c1df8d5c9a02cacadec4e9bb
#
_entry.id   e9215221c1df8d5c9a02cacadec4e9bb
#
_cell.length_a   1.000
_cell.length_b   1.000
_cell.length_c   1.000
_cell.angle_alpha   90.00
_cell.angle_beta   90.00
_cell.angle_gamma   90.00
#
_symmetry.space_group_name_H-M   'P 1'
#
loop_
_entity.id
_entity.type
_entity.pdbx_description
1 polymer ?
#
loop_
_entity_poly.entity_id
_entity_poly.type
_entity_poly.pdbx_seq_one_letter_code
_entity_poly.pdbx_strand_id
1 'polypeptide(L)'
;LDSQIKVLPRKLSAEEANHLIIDSIQDIKGKNIIKLDLRHLEDAPADFFVVCEGESTTQVKAISDNIYRRMKEEARTGPAHVEGQRNARWVCMDYFSTVVHIFHKETRSFYELEDLWSDAITTEYENL
;
A
#
# COMPACT_ATOMS: atom_id res chain seq x y z
N LEU A 1 -24.30 26.85 16.03
CA LEU A 1 -25.04 25.62 15.66
C LEU A 1 -24.17 24.68 14.87
N ASP A 2 -23.57 25.18 13.79
CA ASP A 2 -22.75 24.35 12.92
C ASP A 2 -21.54 23.76 13.64
N SER A 3 -21.00 24.48 14.62
CA SER A 3 -19.89 23.99 15.43
C SER A 3 -20.25 22.78 16.28
N GLN A 4 -21.55 22.51 16.45
CA GLN A 4 -22.04 21.37 17.22
C GLN A 4 -22.34 20.15 16.34
N ILE A 5 -22.31 20.34 15.04
CA ILE A 5 -22.56 19.24 14.10
C ILE A 5 -21.25 18.50 13.88
N LYS A 6 -21.22 17.24 14.31
CA LYS A 6 -20.08 16.37 14.05
C LYS A 6 -20.29 15.71 12.71
N VAL A 7 -19.43 16.05 11.76
CA VAL A 7 -19.37 15.33 10.51
C VAL A 7 -18.51 14.08 10.76
N LEU A 8 -19.14 12.93 10.77
CA LEU A 8 -18.41 11.67 10.91
C LEU A 8 -17.58 11.45 9.66
N PRO A 9 -16.32 11.00 9.81
CA PRO A 9 -15.50 10.70 8.64
C PRO A 9 -16.19 9.65 7.78
N ARG A 10 -16.33 9.95 6.51
CA ARG A 10 -16.87 9.00 5.55
C ARG A 10 -15.84 7.87 5.37
N LYS A 11 -16.33 6.64 5.28
CA LYS A 11 -15.47 5.52 4.93
C LYS A 11 -14.91 5.75 3.53
N LEU A 12 -13.61 5.60 3.37
CA LEU A 12 -12.97 5.76 2.08
C LEU A 12 -13.35 4.63 1.12
N SER A 13 -13.53 4.97 -0.16
CA SER A 13 -13.62 3.95 -1.19
C SER A 13 -12.27 3.25 -1.34
N ALA A 14 -12.25 2.10 -2.01
CA ALA A 14 -11.01 1.39 -2.28
C ALA A 14 -10.01 2.27 -3.05
N GLU A 15 -10.49 3.05 -4.01
CA GLU A 15 -9.63 3.95 -4.79
C GLU A 15 -9.07 5.10 -3.96
N GLU A 16 -9.88 5.68 -3.08
CA GLU A 16 -9.43 6.72 -2.16
C GLU A 16 -8.40 6.17 -1.17
N ALA A 17 -8.63 4.96 -0.66
CA ALA A 17 -7.67 4.29 0.24
C ALA A 17 -6.35 4.00 -0.48
N ASN A 18 -6.41 3.53 -1.72
CA ASN A 18 -5.21 3.29 -2.54
C ASN A 18 -4.42 4.58 -2.75
N HIS A 19 -5.13 5.67 -3.03
CA HIS A 19 -4.49 6.98 -3.21
C HIS A 19 -3.77 7.42 -1.94
N LEU A 20 -4.39 7.24 -0.79
CA LEU A 20 -3.79 7.57 0.51
C LEU A 20 -2.55 6.71 0.79
N ILE A 21 -2.64 5.41 0.48
CA ILE A 21 -1.50 4.50 0.63
C ILE A 21 -0.33 4.95 -0.23
N ILE A 22 -0.58 5.24 -1.50
CA ILE A 22 0.46 5.68 -2.45
C ILE A 22 1.08 7.01 -2.00
N ASP A 23 0.25 7.95 -1.59
CA ASP A 23 0.73 9.24 -1.07
C ASP A 23 1.61 9.04 0.17
N SER A 24 1.24 8.11 1.03
CA SER A 24 2.03 7.77 2.23
C SER A 24 3.39 7.18 1.89
N ILE A 25 3.46 6.38 0.81
CA ILE A 25 4.72 5.82 0.31
C ILE A 25 5.61 6.94 -0.24
N GLN A 26 5.01 7.86 -1.00
CA GLN A 26 5.74 8.99 -1.60
C GLN A 26 6.30 9.93 -0.55
N ASP A 27 5.61 10.13 0.58
CA ASP A 27 6.10 10.93 1.72
C ASP A 27 7.48 10.48 2.19
N ILE A 28 7.72 9.18 2.18
CA ILE A 28 8.95 8.56 2.69
C ILE A 28 9.89 8.20 1.52
N LYS A 29 9.63 8.75 0.36
CA LYS A 29 10.48 8.55 -0.84
C LYS A 29 10.56 7.10 -1.30
N GLY A 30 9.52 6.32 -1.08
CA GLY A 30 9.40 4.99 -1.68
C GLY A 30 9.48 5.10 -3.20
N LYS A 31 10.09 4.11 -3.84
CA LYS A 31 10.41 4.13 -5.27
C LYS A 31 9.65 3.04 -6.03
N ASN A 32 9.59 3.24 -7.34
CA ASN A 32 9.05 2.26 -8.30
C ASN A 32 7.67 1.74 -7.86
N ILE A 33 6.80 2.69 -7.56
CA ILE A 33 5.46 2.43 -7.04
C ILE A 33 4.54 2.04 -8.19
N ILE A 34 3.90 0.90 -8.07
CA ILE A 34 2.88 0.46 -9.00
C ILE A 34 1.62 0.04 -8.26
N LYS A 35 0.49 0.17 -8.93
CA LYS A 35 -0.78 -0.40 -8.47
C LYS A 35 -1.23 -1.40 -9.52
N LEU A 36 -1.55 -2.62 -9.06
CA LEU A 36 -2.11 -3.68 -9.88
C LEU A 36 -3.59 -3.80 -9.57
N ASP A 37 -4.43 -3.59 -10.58
CA ASP A 37 -5.87 -3.81 -10.48
C ASP A 37 -6.15 -5.26 -10.84
N LEU A 38 -6.58 -6.04 -9.85
CA LEU A 38 -6.81 -7.47 -9.96
C LEU A 38 -8.29 -7.83 -10.00
N ARG A 39 -9.17 -6.84 -10.03
CA ARG A 39 -10.61 -7.07 -9.86
C ARG A 39 -11.26 -7.95 -10.91
N HIS A 40 -10.67 -8.03 -12.09
CA HIS A 40 -11.17 -8.87 -13.18
C HIS A 40 -10.62 -10.30 -13.15
N LEU A 41 -9.74 -10.61 -12.19
CA LEU A 41 -9.12 -11.93 -12.05
C LEU A 41 -9.82 -12.70 -10.93
N GLU A 42 -10.38 -13.87 -11.25
CA GLU A 42 -11.21 -14.63 -10.32
C GLU A 42 -10.48 -15.12 -9.08
N ASP A 43 -9.23 -15.55 -9.24
CA ASP A 43 -8.46 -16.16 -8.16
C ASP A 43 -7.52 -15.20 -7.43
N ALA A 44 -7.69 -13.90 -7.64
CA ALA A 44 -6.83 -12.91 -7.01
C ALA A 44 -7.12 -12.83 -5.50
N PRO A 45 -6.07 -12.71 -4.67
CA PRO A 45 -6.23 -12.67 -3.21
C PRO A 45 -6.76 -11.32 -2.70
N ALA A 46 -6.81 -10.31 -3.54
CA ALA A 46 -7.32 -8.98 -3.21
C ALA A 46 -7.75 -8.28 -4.51
N ASP A 47 -8.45 -7.17 -4.37
CA ASP A 47 -8.85 -6.34 -5.52
C ASP A 47 -7.67 -5.60 -6.11
N PHE A 48 -6.74 -5.17 -5.25
CA PHE A 48 -5.57 -4.39 -5.66
C PHE A 48 -4.32 -4.83 -4.93
N PHE A 49 -3.18 -4.79 -5.62
CA PHE A 49 -1.87 -4.75 -5.00
C PHE A 49 -1.28 -3.37 -5.22
N VAL A 50 -0.65 -2.82 -4.18
CA VAL A 50 0.24 -1.66 -4.30
C VAL A 50 1.63 -2.17 -3.97
N VAL A 51 2.56 -2.00 -4.88
CA VAL A 51 3.93 -2.51 -4.76
C VAL A 51 4.90 -1.34 -4.83
N CYS A 52 5.86 -1.31 -3.93
CA CYS A 52 6.91 -0.30 -3.93
C CYS A 52 8.19 -0.88 -3.34
N GLU A 53 9.23 -0.08 -3.34
CA GLU A 53 10.51 -0.48 -2.78
C GLU A 53 11.17 0.64 -1.99
N GLY A 54 12.04 0.24 -1.05
CA GLY A 54 12.89 1.12 -0.29
C GLY A 54 14.36 0.76 -0.53
N GLU A 55 15.23 1.75 -0.36
CA GLU A 55 16.68 1.59 -0.54
C GLU A 55 17.33 0.78 0.58
N SER A 56 16.73 0.79 1.76
CA SER A 56 17.22 0.11 2.95
C SER A 56 16.08 -0.52 3.73
N THR A 57 16.41 -1.44 4.63
CA THR A 57 15.39 -2.02 5.51
C THR A 57 14.81 -0.97 6.46
N THR A 58 15.59 0.03 6.85
CA THR A 58 15.11 1.16 7.66
C THR A 58 14.04 1.94 6.89
N GLN A 59 14.27 2.22 5.62
CA GLN A 59 13.29 2.92 4.79
C GLN A 59 12.03 2.08 4.59
N VAL A 60 12.18 0.78 4.36
CA VAL A 60 11.02 -0.12 4.23
C VAL A 60 10.14 -0.06 5.47
N LYS A 61 10.75 -0.10 6.65
CA LYS A 61 10.02 0.05 7.93
C LYS A 61 9.34 1.41 8.03
N ALA A 62 10.05 2.48 7.67
CA ALA A 62 9.50 3.83 7.72
C ALA A 62 8.30 3.99 6.79
N ILE A 63 8.37 3.39 5.61
CA ILE A 63 7.24 3.39 4.66
C ILE A 63 6.03 2.68 5.29
N SER A 64 6.23 1.48 5.84
CA SER A 64 5.12 0.73 6.43
C SER A 64 4.53 1.47 7.63
N ASP A 65 5.35 2.08 8.48
CA ASP A 65 4.90 2.86 9.62
C ASP A 65 4.09 4.08 9.19
N ASN A 66 4.50 4.75 8.12
CA ASN A 66 3.79 5.92 7.61
C ASN A 66 2.44 5.54 7.00
N ILE A 67 2.37 4.43 6.29
CA ILE A 67 1.10 3.91 5.78
C ILE A 67 0.17 3.59 6.95
N TYR A 68 0.67 2.86 7.93
CA TYR A 68 -0.10 2.48 9.12
C TYR A 68 -0.68 3.72 9.82
N ARG A 69 0.18 4.71 10.07
CA ARG A 69 -0.21 5.94 10.76
C ARG A 69 -1.26 6.73 9.97
N ARG A 70 -1.02 6.97 8.70
CA ARG A 70 -1.91 7.78 7.88
C ARG A 70 -3.25 7.09 7.64
N MET A 71 -3.24 5.79 7.38
CA MET A 71 -4.48 5.04 7.23
C MET A 71 -5.31 5.08 8.51
N LYS A 72 -4.66 5.00 9.66
CA LYS A 72 -5.35 5.09 10.94
C LYS A 72 -5.91 6.47 11.21
N GLU A 73 -5.12 7.52 10.98
CA GLU A 73 -5.51 8.90 11.25
C GLU A 73 -6.53 9.44 10.24
N GLU A 74 -6.33 9.18 8.96
CA GLU A 74 -7.12 9.78 7.89
C GLU A 74 -8.25 8.90 7.39
N ALA A 75 -8.08 7.58 7.40
CA ALA A 75 -9.09 6.62 6.95
C ALA A 75 -9.76 5.85 8.08
N ARG A 76 -9.31 6.02 9.31
CA ARG A 76 -9.80 5.27 10.48
C ARG A 76 -9.75 3.76 10.28
N THR A 77 -8.75 3.29 9.54
CA THR A 77 -8.62 1.90 9.14
C THR A 77 -7.25 1.36 9.53
N GLY A 78 -7.26 0.26 10.29
CA GLY A 78 -6.05 -0.50 10.57
C GLY A 78 -5.95 -1.68 9.61
N PRO A 79 -4.74 -2.22 9.39
CA PRO A 79 -4.59 -3.42 8.57
C PRO A 79 -5.17 -4.64 9.28
N ALA A 80 -5.74 -5.57 8.51
CA ALA A 80 -6.19 -6.84 9.03
C ALA A 80 -4.99 -7.69 9.46
N HIS A 81 -3.89 -7.55 8.76
CA HIS A 81 -2.68 -8.34 8.99
C HIS A 81 -1.46 -7.63 8.43
N VAL A 82 -0.33 -7.74 9.12
CA VAL A 82 0.95 -7.21 8.65
C VAL A 82 2.02 -8.27 8.92
N GLU A 83 2.83 -8.55 7.91
CA GLU A 83 3.93 -9.50 8.00
C GLU A 83 5.22 -8.88 7.48
N GLY A 84 6.35 -9.40 7.98
CA GLY A 84 7.67 -9.08 7.46
C GLY A 84 8.35 -7.87 8.08
N GLN A 85 7.73 -7.20 9.07
CA GLN A 85 8.32 -5.99 9.67
C GLN A 85 9.67 -6.24 10.32
N ARG A 86 9.90 -7.43 10.84
CA ARG A 86 11.11 -7.74 11.59
C ARG A 86 12.37 -7.65 10.73
N ASN A 87 12.35 -8.30 9.57
CA ASN A 87 13.47 -8.27 8.63
C ASN A 87 13.41 -7.08 7.69
N ALA A 88 12.19 -6.62 7.40
CA ALA A 88 11.91 -5.51 6.52
C ALA A 88 12.50 -5.67 5.10
N ARG A 89 12.64 -6.90 4.63
CA ARG A 89 13.01 -7.17 3.24
C ARG A 89 11.79 -7.23 2.33
N TRP A 90 10.68 -7.67 2.88
CA TRP A 90 9.38 -7.69 2.22
C TRP A 90 8.31 -7.55 3.30
N VAL A 91 7.72 -6.38 3.41
CA VAL A 91 6.61 -6.12 4.32
C VAL A 91 5.31 -6.19 3.53
N CYS A 92 4.38 -6.96 4.04
CA CYS A 92 3.06 -7.15 3.44
C CYS A 92 2.00 -6.61 4.41
N MET A 93 1.19 -5.65 3.96
CA MET A 93 0.14 -5.04 4.76
C MET A 93 -1.22 -5.30 4.11
N ASP A 94 -2.06 -6.07 4.78
CA ASP A 94 -3.38 -6.45 4.26
C ASP A 94 -4.44 -5.47 4.75
N TYR A 95 -5.02 -4.72 3.81
CA TYR A 95 -6.14 -3.80 4.07
C TYR A 95 -7.45 -4.30 3.45
N PHE A 96 -7.62 -5.60 3.33
CA PHE A 96 -8.76 -6.28 2.73
C PHE A 96 -8.84 -6.10 1.21
N SER A 97 -9.34 -4.98 0.74
CA SER A 97 -9.43 -4.72 -0.71
C SER A 97 -8.08 -4.54 -1.36
N THR A 98 -7.11 -4.04 -0.60
CA THR A 98 -5.76 -3.76 -1.09
C THR A 98 -4.72 -4.42 -0.19
N VAL A 99 -3.77 -5.09 -0.80
CA VAL A 99 -2.58 -5.59 -0.11
C VAL A 99 -1.38 -4.76 -0.59
N VAL A 100 -0.65 -4.18 0.37
CA VAL A 100 0.53 -3.37 0.08
C VAL A 100 1.76 -4.24 0.25
N HIS A 101 2.62 -4.25 -0.77
CA HIS A 101 3.89 -4.98 -0.77
C HIS A 101 5.03 -3.98 -0.81
N ILE A 102 5.82 -3.92 0.24
CA ILE A 102 6.96 -3.00 0.36
C ILE A 102 8.23 -3.85 0.39
N PHE A 103 9.03 -3.73 -0.65
CA PHE A 103 10.25 -4.53 -0.79
C PHE A 103 11.50 -3.70 -0.51
N HIS A 104 12.49 -4.32 0.09
CA HIS A 104 13.85 -3.86 -0.08
C HIS A 104 14.19 -4.04 -1.57
N LYS A 105 14.83 -3.06 -2.18
CA LYS A 105 15.05 -3.04 -3.64
C LYS A 105 15.70 -4.30 -4.20
N GLU A 106 16.62 -4.90 -3.46
CA GLU A 106 17.29 -6.13 -3.90
C GLU A 106 16.37 -7.34 -3.84
N THR A 107 15.46 -7.38 -2.87
CA THR A 107 14.52 -8.48 -2.71
C THR A 107 13.45 -8.48 -3.80
N ARG A 108 13.04 -7.29 -4.26
CA ARG A 108 11.99 -7.16 -5.27
C ARG A 108 12.32 -7.93 -6.55
N SER A 109 13.58 -7.93 -6.97
CA SER A 109 14.00 -8.62 -8.18
C SER A 109 13.82 -10.15 -8.12
N PHE A 110 13.73 -10.72 -6.92
CA PHE A 110 13.48 -12.16 -6.76
C PHE A 110 11.99 -12.51 -6.84
N TYR A 111 11.11 -11.58 -6.48
CA TYR A 111 9.70 -11.89 -6.32
C TYR A 111 8.79 -11.30 -7.39
N GLU A 112 9.28 -10.53 -8.29
CA GLU A 112 8.62 -10.01 -9.51
C GLU A 112 7.09 -10.19 -9.54
N LEU A 113 6.37 -9.66 -8.53
CA LEU A 113 4.93 -9.83 -8.40
C LEU A 113 4.16 -9.33 -9.62
N GLU A 114 4.68 -8.30 -10.27
CA GLU A 114 4.11 -7.76 -11.49
C GLU A 114 4.10 -8.78 -12.63
N ASP A 115 5.07 -9.70 -12.66
CA ASP A 115 5.12 -10.76 -13.67
C ASP A 115 4.16 -11.90 -13.33
N LEU A 116 3.99 -12.20 -12.04
CA LEU A 116 3.03 -13.20 -11.59
C LEU A 116 1.60 -12.78 -11.92
N TRP A 117 1.34 -11.48 -11.93
CA TRP A 117 0.03 -10.92 -12.21
C TRP A 117 0.06 -10.09 -13.50
N SER A 118 0.66 -10.67 -14.55
CA SER A 118 0.84 -9.98 -15.84
C SER A 118 -0.47 -9.55 -16.51
N ASP A 119 -1.58 -10.21 -16.17
CA ASP A 119 -2.90 -9.86 -16.70
C ASP A 119 -3.56 -8.72 -15.93
N ALA A 120 -2.94 -8.22 -14.87
CA ALA A 120 -3.45 -7.10 -14.11
C ALA A 120 -3.31 -5.79 -14.87
N ILE A 121 -4.22 -4.87 -14.59
CA ILE A 121 -4.11 -3.51 -15.12
C ILE A 121 -3.14 -2.75 -14.21
N THR A 122 -2.01 -2.34 -14.77
CA THR A 122 -0.91 -1.73 -14.02
C THR A 122 -0.91 -0.21 -14.18
N THR A 123 -0.82 0.49 -13.07
CA THR A 123 -0.61 1.95 -13.04
C THR A 123 0.73 2.22 -12.36
N GLU A 124 1.58 3.03 -13.00
CA GLU A 124 2.86 3.44 -12.46
C GLU A 124 2.75 4.84 -11.86
N TYR A 125 3.48 5.08 -10.78
CA TYR A 125 3.49 6.37 -10.08
C TYR A 125 4.88 6.94 -10.04
N GLU A 126 4.96 8.27 -10.03
CA GLU A 126 6.23 8.98 -10.02
C GLU A 126 7.01 8.75 -8.73
N ASN A 127 8.32 8.68 -8.87
CA ASN A 127 9.26 8.75 -7.77
C ASN A 127 9.39 10.23 -7.37
N LEU A 128 8.95 10.56 -6.20
CA LEU A 128 9.03 11.94 -5.71
C LEU A 128 10.32 12.23 -4.94
#